data_fb004dff52f082827b1eedd04c90d98b
#
_entry.id   fb004dff52f082827b1eedd04c90d98b
#
_cell.length_a   1.000
_cell.length_b   1.000
_cell.length_c   1.000
_cell.angle_alpha   90.00
_cell.angle_beta   90.00
_cell.angle_gamma   90.00
#
_symmetry.space_group_name_H-M   'P 1'
#
loop_
_entity.id
_entity.type
_entity.pdbx_description
1 polymer ?
#
loop_
_entity_poly.entity_id
_entity_poly.type
_entity_poly.pdbx_seq_one_letter_code
_entity_poly.pdbx_strand_id
1 'polypeptide(L)'
;MIAQASLCITHSPIHTIEYYINLAKTFIDAGADEICLKDMAGIGRPESLGKIVAGIKAYREDIVIQYHSHAGPGFNMASILEVARGGCDYIDTAVAPLSWGTGHADIIAVQEMLKDAGFKVKEINMGAYMKVRTQIQQMMDDFLGYYIPAQNHLNNSLLIKPGLPGGMMGSLMTDLEDNLRSLNKWKEKNDQPLLTTDQLLVKLFDEVAYVWPKVGYPCLVTPFSQYVKNLALMNVMQMEKGKERWSMIAENIWDMILGKSGKLPGPVDPLFVEMAKAEGREFMTTDPQENYPDELETYRLRMTQQGWELGEDNEELFEYAMHPQQYEAYKSGAAKAAFEKDLAERKAKKANGSASAEPKQLTITVNGQSYKVDVAYGVQPASPQSQSTSSAAAPVGEGIEVLAPLEGKAYLVQSSSETPKKVGDHVEEGEVICYIEAMKVFNRIKAEKAGTITSISFSSGDSVEEDDVLMTIA
;
A
#
# COMPACT_ATOMS: atom_id res chain seq x y z
N MET A 1 10.02 -24.10 -18.53
CA MET A 1 9.58 -22.88 -17.80
C MET A 1 8.74 -22.08 -18.77
N ILE A 2 7.61 -21.51 -18.34
CA ILE A 2 6.75 -20.62 -19.15
C ILE A 2 7.06 -19.19 -18.69
N ALA A 3 7.45 -18.33 -19.63
CA ALA A 3 7.70 -16.91 -19.37
C ALA A 3 6.45 -16.10 -19.66
N GLN A 4 5.79 -15.57 -18.63
CA GLN A 4 4.61 -14.73 -18.76
C GLN A 4 4.94 -13.26 -18.49
N ALA A 5 4.61 -12.37 -19.43
CA ALA A 5 4.73 -10.94 -19.24
C ALA A 5 3.41 -10.33 -18.73
N SER A 6 3.44 -9.76 -17.53
CA SER A 6 2.28 -9.11 -16.89
C SER A 6 2.24 -7.61 -17.19
N LEU A 7 1.22 -7.17 -17.91
CA LEU A 7 0.98 -5.77 -18.27
C LEU A 7 0.03 -5.14 -17.26
N CYS A 8 0.55 -4.25 -16.39
CA CYS A 8 -0.25 -3.57 -15.37
C CYS A 8 -1.22 -2.57 -16.02
N ILE A 9 -2.51 -2.89 -15.98
CA ILE A 9 -3.55 -2.04 -16.56
C ILE A 9 -3.72 -0.77 -15.74
N THR A 10 -3.46 0.33 -16.39
CA THR A 10 -3.56 1.70 -15.87
C THR A 10 -4.32 2.53 -16.90
N HIS A 11 -5.08 3.52 -16.47
CA HIS A 11 -5.87 4.36 -17.38
C HIS A 11 -5.40 5.81 -17.30
N SER A 12 -4.73 6.29 -18.35
CA SER A 12 -4.23 7.66 -18.46
C SER A 12 -4.09 8.07 -19.93
N PRO A 13 -3.79 9.35 -20.23
CA PRO A 13 -3.49 9.78 -21.61
C PRO A 13 -2.29 9.05 -22.25
N ILE A 14 -1.38 8.49 -21.45
CA ILE A 14 -0.21 7.74 -21.93
C ILE A 14 -0.55 6.25 -22.11
N HIS A 15 -1.32 5.67 -21.17
CA HIS A 15 -1.68 4.25 -21.18
C HIS A 15 -2.86 4.00 -22.12
N THR A 16 -2.63 4.13 -23.43
CA THR A 16 -3.61 3.95 -24.50
C THR A 16 -3.72 2.48 -24.92
N ILE A 17 -4.69 2.15 -25.76
CA ILE A 17 -4.82 0.81 -26.37
C ILE A 17 -3.54 0.46 -27.14
N GLU A 18 -3.03 1.40 -27.95
CA GLU A 18 -1.81 1.23 -28.75
C GLU A 18 -0.57 1.05 -27.86
N TYR A 19 -0.50 1.76 -26.72
CA TYR A 19 0.58 1.57 -25.75
C TYR A 19 0.65 0.11 -25.29
N TYR A 20 -0.47 -0.48 -24.87
CA TYR A 20 -0.50 -1.87 -24.39
C TYR A 20 -0.25 -2.89 -25.50
N ILE A 21 -0.79 -2.67 -26.70
CA ILE A 21 -0.53 -3.55 -27.84
C ILE A 21 0.98 -3.53 -28.20
N ASN A 22 1.59 -2.35 -28.24
CA ASN A 22 3.03 -2.23 -28.55
C ASN A 22 3.91 -2.80 -27.45
N LEU A 23 3.53 -2.61 -26.18
CA LEU A 23 4.24 -3.21 -25.04
C LEU A 23 4.18 -4.74 -25.10
N ALA A 24 2.99 -5.31 -25.39
CA ALA A 24 2.84 -6.75 -25.58
C ALA A 24 3.71 -7.28 -26.73
N LYS A 25 3.74 -6.59 -27.89
CA LYS A 25 4.61 -6.95 -29.01
C LYS A 25 6.08 -7.01 -28.59
N THR A 26 6.53 -6.00 -27.85
CA THR A 26 7.93 -5.97 -27.35
C THR A 26 8.27 -7.20 -26.52
N PHE A 27 7.36 -7.61 -25.60
CA PHE A 27 7.59 -8.80 -24.79
C PHE A 27 7.49 -10.10 -25.59
N ILE A 28 6.57 -10.19 -26.53
CA ILE A 28 6.43 -11.34 -27.44
C ILE A 28 7.69 -11.49 -28.28
N ASP A 29 8.22 -10.40 -28.85
CA ASP A 29 9.45 -10.39 -29.65
C ASP A 29 10.68 -10.72 -28.80
N ALA A 30 10.67 -10.39 -27.52
CA ALA A 30 11.70 -10.78 -26.54
C ALA A 30 11.59 -12.24 -26.06
N GLY A 31 10.56 -12.98 -26.47
CA GLY A 31 10.40 -14.42 -26.18
C GLY A 31 9.43 -14.74 -25.07
N ALA A 32 8.51 -13.85 -24.72
CA ALA A 32 7.44 -14.20 -23.78
C ALA A 32 6.51 -15.26 -24.39
N ASP A 33 6.21 -16.31 -23.61
CA ASP A 33 5.29 -17.37 -23.97
C ASP A 33 3.83 -16.96 -23.80
N GLU A 34 3.55 -16.11 -22.83
CA GLU A 34 2.21 -15.66 -22.45
C GLU A 34 2.18 -14.16 -22.10
N ILE A 35 1.01 -13.54 -22.28
CA ILE A 35 0.73 -12.17 -21.85
C ILE A 35 -0.38 -12.18 -20.83
N CYS A 36 -0.18 -11.55 -19.67
CA CYS A 36 -1.21 -11.32 -18.68
C CYS A 36 -1.62 -9.83 -18.69
N LEU A 37 -2.90 -9.55 -18.97
CA LEU A 37 -3.47 -8.23 -18.70
C LEU A 37 -3.84 -8.16 -17.23
N LYS A 38 -3.02 -7.49 -16.43
CA LYS A 38 -3.15 -7.44 -14.98
C LYS A 38 -3.85 -6.17 -14.54
N ASP A 39 -5.18 -6.23 -14.44
CA ASP A 39 -6.05 -5.16 -13.95
C ASP A 39 -6.26 -5.29 -12.43
N MET A 40 -5.18 -5.13 -11.68
CA MET A 40 -5.20 -5.25 -10.23
C MET A 40 -5.98 -4.11 -9.54
N ALA A 41 -6.26 -3.02 -10.23
CA ALA A 41 -7.12 -1.95 -9.76
C ALA A 41 -8.61 -2.22 -10.04
N GLY A 42 -8.93 -3.11 -10.98
CA GLY A 42 -10.28 -3.36 -11.45
C GLY A 42 -10.89 -2.15 -12.21
N ILE A 43 -10.04 -1.29 -12.76
CA ILE A 43 -10.42 -0.03 -13.42
C ILE A 43 -10.33 -0.09 -14.94
N GLY A 44 -9.86 -1.18 -15.48
CA GLY A 44 -9.76 -1.39 -16.93
C GLY A 44 -11.11 -1.17 -17.60
N ARG A 45 -11.12 -0.31 -18.64
CA ARG A 45 -12.35 0.00 -19.39
C ARG A 45 -12.71 -1.20 -20.26
N PRO A 46 -13.92 -1.77 -20.14
CA PRO A 46 -14.27 -3.02 -20.80
C PRO A 46 -13.97 -3.03 -22.30
N GLU A 47 -14.48 -2.05 -23.03
CA GLU A 47 -14.26 -1.94 -24.49
C GLU A 47 -12.76 -1.79 -24.85
N SER A 48 -12.00 -1.00 -24.06
CA SER A 48 -10.57 -0.82 -24.30
C SER A 48 -9.80 -2.12 -24.08
N LEU A 49 -10.12 -2.88 -23.03
CA LEU A 49 -9.51 -4.17 -22.74
C LEU A 49 -9.78 -5.18 -23.86
N GLY A 50 -11.03 -5.28 -24.33
CA GLY A 50 -11.37 -6.14 -25.47
C GLY A 50 -10.57 -5.79 -26.73
N LYS A 51 -10.41 -4.50 -27.01
CA LYS A 51 -9.58 -4.02 -28.15
C LYS A 51 -8.09 -4.33 -27.97
N ILE A 52 -7.57 -4.23 -26.75
CA ILE A 52 -6.17 -4.59 -26.44
C ILE A 52 -5.97 -6.08 -26.73
N VAL A 53 -6.83 -6.96 -26.20
CA VAL A 53 -6.75 -8.40 -26.43
C VAL A 53 -6.81 -8.71 -27.93
N ALA A 54 -7.81 -8.19 -28.65
CA ALA A 54 -7.96 -8.38 -30.08
C ALA A 54 -6.74 -7.89 -30.88
N GLY A 55 -6.15 -6.76 -30.48
CA GLY A 55 -4.95 -6.21 -31.13
C GLY A 55 -3.69 -7.07 -30.88
N ILE A 56 -3.55 -7.66 -29.70
CA ILE A 56 -2.46 -8.59 -29.39
C ILE A 56 -2.64 -9.90 -30.19
N LYS A 57 -3.86 -10.46 -30.23
CA LYS A 57 -4.18 -11.66 -31.02
C LYS A 57 -4.00 -11.42 -32.52
N ALA A 58 -4.30 -10.24 -33.03
CA ALA A 58 -4.04 -9.89 -34.42
C ALA A 58 -2.54 -9.83 -34.77
N TYR A 59 -1.68 -9.53 -33.80
CA TYR A 59 -0.23 -9.57 -33.97
C TYR A 59 0.30 -11.01 -33.94
N ARG A 60 -0.13 -11.80 -32.96
CA ARG A 60 0.25 -13.21 -32.80
C ARG A 60 -0.95 -14.01 -32.31
N GLU A 61 -1.57 -14.77 -33.19
CA GLU A 61 -2.83 -15.48 -32.95
C GLU A 61 -2.71 -16.55 -31.85
N ASP A 62 -1.58 -17.26 -31.84
CA ASP A 62 -1.31 -18.37 -30.91
C ASP A 62 -0.81 -17.95 -29.53
N ILE A 63 -0.50 -16.66 -29.31
CA ILE A 63 -0.07 -16.18 -27.98
C ILE A 63 -1.17 -16.39 -26.94
N VAL A 64 -0.82 -17.00 -25.82
CA VAL A 64 -1.75 -17.17 -24.71
C VAL A 64 -1.97 -15.86 -23.97
N ILE A 65 -3.23 -15.47 -23.76
CA ILE A 65 -3.59 -14.27 -23.03
C ILE A 65 -4.39 -14.62 -21.79
N GLN A 66 -3.90 -14.19 -20.64
CA GLN A 66 -4.58 -14.26 -19.36
C GLN A 66 -5.13 -12.87 -18.97
N TYR A 67 -6.31 -12.85 -18.36
CA TYR A 67 -6.87 -11.66 -17.74
C TYR A 67 -7.03 -11.85 -16.24
N HIS A 68 -6.32 -11.01 -15.49
CA HIS A 68 -6.35 -10.92 -14.03
C HIS A 68 -7.00 -9.61 -13.62
N SER A 69 -8.13 -9.63 -12.91
CA SER A 69 -8.86 -8.40 -12.58
C SER A 69 -9.61 -8.51 -11.26
N HIS A 70 -9.56 -7.43 -10.48
CA HIS A 70 -10.30 -7.30 -9.22
C HIS A 70 -11.70 -6.70 -9.44
N ALA A 71 -12.66 -7.11 -8.60
CA ALA A 71 -14.08 -6.75 -8.77
C ALA A 71 -14.48 -5.40 -8.13
N GLY A 72 -13.67 -4.89 -7.21
CA GLY A 72 -14.02 -3.77 -6.32
C GLY A 72 -14.63 -2.53 -6.96
N PRO A 73 -14.09 -1.98 -8.06
CA PRO A 73 -14.67 -0.80 -8.71
C PRO A 73 -15.97 -1.05 -9.49
N GLY A 74 -16.27 -2.31 -9.86
CA GLY A 74 -17.52 -2.68 -10.49
C GLY A 74 -17.47 -2.94 -12.01
N PHE A 75 -16.33 -2.76 -12.68
CA PHE A 75 -16.21 -3.06 -14.12
C PHE A 75 -15.93 -4.52 -14.45
N ASN A 76 -15.48 -5.29 -13.48
CA ASN A 76 -14.88 -6.61 -13.67
C ASN A 76 -15.69 -7.55 -14.59
N MET A 77 -16.98 -7.77 -14.32
CA MET A 77 -17.80 -8.68 -15.15
C MET A 77 -17.92 -8.22 -16.60
N ALA A 78 -18.13 -6.92 -16.83
CA ALA A 78 -18.16 -6.37 -18.18
C ALA A 78 -16.81 -6.49 -18.88
N SER A 79 -15.71 -6.26 -18.15
CA SER A 79 -14.35 -6.39 -18.66
C SER A 79 -14.03 -7.84 -19.02
N ILE A 80 -14.43 -8.82 -18.21
CA ILE A 80 -14.30 -10.26 -18.49
C ILE A 80 -15.01 -10.62 -19.80
N LEU A 81 -16.24 -10.14 -20.00
CA LEU A 81 -16.97 -10.39 -21.23
C LEU A 81 -16.27 -9.81 -22.45
N GLU A 82 -15.77 -8.60 -22.38
CA GLU A 82 -15.10 -7.95 -23.52
C GLU A 82 -13.72 -8.57 -23.83
N VAL A 83 -12.92 -8.94 -22.81
CA VAL A 83 -11.65 -9.65 -23.08
C VAL A 83 -11.89 -11.03 -23.67
N ALA A 84 -12.94 -11.74 -23.23
CA ALA A 84 -13.33 -13.01 -23.84
C ALA A 84 -13.71 -12.87 -25.31
N ARG A 85 -14.48 -11.82 -25.66
CA ARG A 85 -14.80 -11.47 -27.04
C ARG A 85 -13.56 -11.11 -27.87
N GLY A 86 -12.55 -10.51 -27.24
CA GLY A 86 -11.26 -10.21 -27.85
C GLY A 86 -10.38 -11.43 -28.11
N GLY A 87 -10.70 -12.60 -27.52
CA GLY A 87 -9.95 -13.85 -27.68
C GLY A 87 -9.03 -14.19 -26.50
N CYS A 88 -9.33 -13.70 -25.29
CA CYS A 88 -8.61 -14.08 -24.08
C CYS A 88 -8.78 -15.59 -23.78
N ASP A 89 -7.68 -16.26 -23.38
CA ASP A 89 -7.64 -17.70 -23.17
C ASP A 89 -7.94 -18.10 -21.73
N TYR A 90 -7.46 -17.32 -20.75
CA TYR A 90 -7.61 -17.56 -19.32
C TYR A 90 -8.14 -16.35 -18.59
N ILE A 91 -9.01 -16.60 -17.62
CA ILE A 91 -9.60 -15.57 -16.76
C ILE A 91 -9.45 -16.02 -15.31
N ASP A 92 -8.84 -15.16 -14.50
CA ASP A 92 -8.72 -15.41 -13.07
C ASP A 92 -10.05 -15.15 -12.36
N THR A 93 -10.42 -16.08 -11.51
CA THR A 93 -11.67 -16.04 -10.74
C THR A 93 -11.42 -16.41 -9.29
N ALA A 94 -12.40 -16.18 -8.44
CA ALA A 94 -12.35 -16.54 -7.03
C ALA A 94 -13.48 -17.49 -6.64
N VAL A 95 -13.34 -18.10 -5.47
CA VAL A 95 -14.34 -18.94 -4.84
C VAL A 95 -14.88 -18.25 -3.58
N ALA A 96 -16.21 -18.22 -3.40
CA ALA A 96 -16.80 -17.71 -2.18
C ALA A 96 -16.24 -18.44 -0.94
N PRO A 97 -16.00 -17.73 0.21
CA PRO A 97 -16.35 -16.33 0.49
C PRO A 97 -15.30 -15.28 0.08
N LEU A 98 -14.23 -15.64 -0.66
CA LEU A 98 -13.17 -14.70 -1.06
C LEU A 98 -13.44 -14.00 -2.42
N SER A 99 -14.59 -14.25 -3.05
CA SER A 99 -15.00 -13.58 -4.28
C SER A 99 -15.56 -12.19 -4.02
N TRP A 100 -15.53 -11.32 -5.06
CA TRP A 100 -16.04 -9.94 -5.09
C TRP A 100 -15.21 -8.94 -4.27
N GLY A 101 -15.64 -7.71 -4.26
CA GLY A 101 -14.92 -6.62 -3.59
C GLY A 101 -13.47 -6.53 -4.07
N THR A 102 -12.52 -6.57 -3.14
CA THR A 102 -11.09 -6.57 -3.47
C THR A 102 -10.57 -7.90 -4.04
N GLY A 103 -11.40 -8.94 -4.07
CA GLY A 103 -11.12 -10.21 -4.75
C GLY A 103 -11.51 -10.17 -6.23
N HIS A 104 -11.46 -11.36 -6.88
CA HIS A 104 -11.94 -11.54 -8.24
C HIS A 104 -13.45 -11.81 -8.27
N ALA A 105 -14.05 -11.80 -9.47
CA ALA A 105 -15.40 -12.27 -9.66
C ALA A 105 -15.53 -13.76 -9.30
N ASP A 106 -16.70 -14.14 -8.83
CA ASP A 106 -16.98 -15.54 -8.49
C ASP A 106 -17.00 -16.40 -9.75
N ILE A 107 -16.34 -17.56 -9.68
CA ILE A 107 -16.18 -18.50 -10.81
C ILE A 107 -17.53 -18.96 -11.37
N ILE A 108 -18.57 -19.14 -10.51
CA ILE A 108 -19.90 -19.58 -10.97
C ILE A 108 -20.54 -18.47 -11.81
N ALA A 109 -20.48 -17.22 -11.34
CA ALA A 109 -21.04 -16.09 -12.06
C ALA A 109 -20.35 -15.88 -13.42
N VAL A 110 -19.01 -15.99 -13.44
CA VAL A 110 -18.22 -15.88 -14.69
C VAL A 110 -18.58 -17.01 -15.65
N GLN A 111 -18.66 -18.25 -15.18
CA GLN A 111 -19.01 -19.40 -16.03
C GLN A 111 -20.38 -19.19 -16.69
N GLU A 112 -21.40 -18.85 -15.91
CA GLU A 112 -22.77 -18.70 -16.43
C GLU A 112 -22.89 -17.51 -17.40
N MET A 113 -22.23 -16.39 -17.12
CA MET A 113 -22.18 -15.24 -18.03
C MET A 113 -21.52 -15.62 -19.37
N LEU A 114 -20.41 -16.33 -19.34
CA LEU A 114 -19.71 -16.74 -20.57
C LEU A 114 -20.50 -17.76 -21.38
N LYS A 115 -21.19 -18.71 -20.72
CA LYS A 115 -22.10 -19.64 -21.39
C LYS A 115 -23.26 -18.92 -22.10
N ASP A 116 -23.90 -17.97 -21.39
CA ASP A 116 -24.99 -17.15 -21.95
C ASP A 116 -24.50 -16.35 -23.16
N ALA A 117 -23.26 -15.88 -23.12
CA ALA A 117 -22.62 -15.17 -24.24
C ALA A 117 -22.17 -16.12 -25.38
N GLY A 118 -22.40 -17.41 -25.28
CA GLY A 118 -22.09 -18.42 -26.33
C GLY A 118 -20.70 -19.02 -26.29
N PHE A 119 -19.90 -18.76 -25.25
CA PHE A 119 -18.58 -19.37 -25.09
C PHE A 119 -18.66 -20.80 -24.58
N LYS A 120 -17.74 -21.65 -25.04
CA LYS A 120 -17.51 -22.97 -24.47
C LYS A 120 -16.58 -22.86 -23.29
N VAL A 121 -17.09 -23.07 -22.10
CA VAL A 121 -16.32 -23.05 -20.85
C VAL A 121 -16.39 -24.41 -20.18
N LYS A 122 -15.31 -24.77 -19.46
CA LYS A 122 -15.25 -26.02 -18.71
C LYS A 122 -16.28 -26.03 -17.58
N GLU A 123 -17.02 -27.12 -17.42
CA GLU A 123 -18.00 -27.26 -16.34
C GLU A 123 -17.33 -27.33 -14.98
N ILE A 124 -17.90 -26.60 -14.03
CA ILE A 124 -17.46 -26.61 -12.63
C ILE A 124 -17.98 -27.89 -11.96
N ASN A 125 -17.08 -28.62 -11.35
CA ASN A 125 -17.48 -29.70 -10.45
C ASN A 125 -18.04 -29.13 -9.15
N MET A 126 -19.36 -29.02 -9.04
CA MET A 126 -20.02 -28.41 -7.89
C MET A 126 -19.73 -29.16 -6.58
N GLY A 127 -19.49 -30.46 -6.60
CA GLY A 127 -19.09 -31.21 -5.39
C GLY A 127 -17.71 -30.80 -4.89
N ALA A 128 -16.74 -30.62 -5.80
CA ALA A 128 -15.41 -30.09 -5.48
C ALA A 128 -15.48 -28.60 -5.03
N TYR A 129 -16.26 -27.78 -5.75
CA TYR A 129 -16.49 -26.38 -5.38
C TYR A 129 -17.00 -26.23 -3.95
N MET A 130 -18.03 -27.00 -3.57
CA MET A 130 -18.59 -26.94 -2.22
C MET A 130 -17.60 -27.39 -1.14
N LYS A 131 -16.75 -28.36 -1.42
CA LYS A 131 -15.65 -28.75 -0.53
C LYS A 131 -14.68 -27.61 -0.30
N VAL A 132 -14.18 -27.00 -1.38
CA VAL A 132 -13.24 -25.88 -1.31
C VAL A 132 -13.88 -24.70 -0.57
N ARG A 133 -15.12 -24.35 -0.91
CA ARG A 133 -15.86 -23.26 -0.24
C ARG A 133 -15.98 -23.49 1.27
N THR A 134 -16.28 -24.73 1.69
CA THR A 134 -16.38 -25.07 3.12
C THR A 134 -15.03 -24.93 3.83
N GLN A 135 -13.94 -25.40 3.20
CA GLN A 135 -12.60 -25.26 3.76
C GLN A 135 -12.16 -23.80 3.88
N ILE A 136 -12.42 -22.99 2.85
CA ILE A 136 -12.13 -21.54 2.89
C ILE A 136 -12.96 -20.87 3.99
N GLN A 137 -14.25 -21.21 4.12
CA GLN A 137 -15.09 -20.66 5.21
C GLN A 137 -14.53 -21.02 6.58
N GLN A 138 -14.08 -22.25 6.78
CA GLN A 138 -13.43 -22.65 8.02
C GLN A 138 -12.15 -21.85 8.30
N MET A 139 -11.31 -21.62 7.28
CA MET A 139 -10.13 -20.76 7.42
C MET A 139 -10.52 -19.31 7.76
N MET A 140 -11.60 -18.78 7.16
CA MET A 140 -12.14 -17.47 7.50
C MET A 140 -12.55 -17.38 8.97
N ASP A 141 -13.24 -18.40 9.47
CA ASP A 141 -13.72 -18.45 10.86
C ASP A 141 -12.57 -18.63 11.84
N ASP A 142 -11.57 -19.45 11.49
CA ASP A 142 -10.44 -19.77 12.36
C ASP A 142 -9.43 -18.62 12.48
N PHE A 143 -9.09 -17.95 11.37
CA PHE A 143 -8.05 -16.91 11.37
C PHE A 143 -8.19 -15.82 10.29
N LEU A 144 -8.47 -16.14 9.01
CA LEU A 144 -8.44 -15.14 7.94
C LEU A 144 -9.41 -13.98 8.16
N GLY A 145 -10.62 -14.24 8.66
CA GLY A 145 -11.63 -13.22 8.91
C GLY A 145 -11.27 -12.23 10.04
N TYR A 146 -10.19 -12.45 10.75
CA TYR A 146 -9.63 -11.47 11.70
C TYR A 146 -8.65 -10.50 11.03
N TYR A 147 -8.19 -10.80 9.81
CA TYR A 147 -7.23 -10.00 9.04
C TYR A 147 -7.85 -9.36 7.79
N ILE A 148 -9.00 -9.87 7.32
CA ILE A 148 -9.71 -9.32 6.16
C ILE A 148 -10.78 -8.35 6.66
N PRO A 149 -10.63 -7.04 6.47
CA PRO A 149 -11.65 -6.05 6.82
C PRO A 149 -12.97 -6.29 6.05
N ALA A 150 -14.10 -6.09 6.72
CA ALA A 150 -15.43 -6.30 6.09
C ALA A 150 -15.63 -5.45 4.82
N GLN A 151 -15.08 -4.24 4.79
CA GLN A 151 -15.13 -3.34 3.64
C GLN A 151 -14.43 -3.88 2.39
N ASN A 152 -13.53 -4.86 2.52
CA ASN A 152 -12.90 -5.52 1.38
C ASN A 152 -13.89 -6.34 0.54
N HIS A 153 -15.04 -6.70 1.09
CA HIS A 153 -16.12 -7.37 0.36
C HIS A 153 -17.10 -6.41 -0.32
N LEU A 154 -16.92 -5.10 -0.14
CA LEU A 154 -17.77 -4.08 -0.72
C LEU A 154 -17.17 -3.54 -2.03
N ASN A 155 -18.05 -3.23 -2.98
CA ASN A 155 -17.66 -2.51 -4.19
C ASN A 155 -17.59 -1.01 -3.89
N ASN A 156 -16.56 -0.35 -4.43
CA ASN A 156 -16.36 1.08 -4.30
C ASN A 156 -15.84 1.68 -5.61
N SER A 157 -16.72 2.44 -6.29
CA SER A 157 -16.40 3.05 -7.59
C SER A 157 -15.59 4.35 -7.48
N LEU A 158 -15.36 4.89 -6.28
CA LEU A 158 -14.63 6.15 -6.09
C LEU A 158 -13.19 6.07 -6.62
N LEU A 159 -12.58 4.87 -6.59
CA LEU A 159 -11.22 4.66 -7.08
C LEU A 159 -11.08 4.66 -8.61
N ILE A 160 -12.18 4.61 -9.36
CA ILE A 160 -12.15 4.59 -10.83
C ILE A 160 -11.49 5.87 -11.40
N LYS A 161 -11.86 7.04 -10.84
CA LYS A 161 -11.36 8.34 -11.35
C LYS A 161 -9.87 8.53 -11.07
N PRO A 162 -9.36 8.38 -9.84
CA PRO A 162 -7.94 8.50 -9.55
C PRO A 162 -7.10 7.31 -10.07
N GLY A 163 -7.73 6.20 -10.46
CA GLY A 163 -7.05 5.02 -11.00
C GLY A 163 -6.27 4.21 -9.95
N LEU A 164 -6.54 4.42 -8.68
CA LEU A 164 -5.85 3.72 -7.58
C LEU A 164 -6.35 2.27 -7.45
N PRO A 165 -5.48 1.32 -7.05
CA PRO A 165 -5.85 -0.08 -6.85
C PRO A 165 -6.98 -0.26 -5.84
N GLY A 166 -7.98 -1.06 -6.20
CA GLY A 166 -9.14 -1.35 -5.34
C GLY A 166 -8.74 -1.95 -3.99
N GLY A 167 -7.71 -2.79 -3.95
CA GLY A 167 -7.15 -3.35 -2.72
C GLY A 167 -6.50 -2.33 -1.77
N MET A 168 -6.20 -1.12 -2.25
CA MET A 168 -5.69 -0.05 -1.41
C MET A 168 -6.76 0.67 -0.59
N MET A 169 -8.06 0.45 -0.87
CA MET A 169 -9.14 1.23 -0.24
C MET A 169 -9.11 1.13 1.29
N GLY A 170 -8.91 -0.06 1.83
CA GLY A 170 -8.84 -0.26 3.28
C GLY A 170 -7.68 0.51 3.92
N SER A 171 -6.47 0.36 3.37
CA SER A 171 -5.29 1.08 3.86
C SER A 171 -5.39 2.59 3.63
N LEU A 172 -5.98 3.02 2.51
CA LEU A 172 -6.21 4.44 2.21
C LEU A 172 -7.12 5.08 3.25
N MET A 173 -8.21 4.43 3.62
CA MET A 173 -9.14 4.99 4.63
C MET A 173 -8.50 5.05 6.00
N THR A 174 -7.71 4.05 6.40
CA THR A 174 -6.95 4.08 7.66
C THR A 174 -5.93 5.21 7.65
N ASP A 175 -5.12 5.33 6.60
CA ASP A 175 -4.14 6.41 6.45
C ASP A 175 -4.82 7.79 6.49
N LEU A 176 -6.00 7.94 5.86
CA LEU A 176 -6.77 9.19 5.88
C LEU A 176 -7.27 9.53 7.28
N GLU A 177 -7.81 8.57 8.03
CA GLU A 177 -8.31 8.80 9.39
C GLU A 177 -7.20 9.23 10.35
N ASP A 178 -6.03 8.58 10.28
CA ASP A 178 -4.88 8.91 11.12
C ASP A 178 -4.32 10.29 10.77
N ASN A 179 -4.10 10.58 9.49
CA ASN A 179 -3.62 11.88 9.04
C ASN A 179 -4.62 13.01 9.29
N LEU A 180 -5.92 12.75 9.14
CA LEU A 180 -6.97 13.72 9.45
C LEU A 180 -6.97 14.08 10.93
N ARG A 181 -6.78 13.09 11.81
CA ARG A 181 -6.70 13.30 13.26
C ARG A 181 -5.53 14.22 13.60
N SER A 182 -4.34 13.93 13.06
CA SER A 182 -3.14 14.75 13.22
C SER A 182 -3.35 16.18 12.67
N LEU A 183 -3.85 16.29 11.44
CA LEU A 183 -4.12 17.59 10.81
C LEU A 183 -5.14 18.41 11.58
N ASN A 184 -6.22 17.80 12.05
CA ASN A 184 -7.25 18.52 12.81
C ASN A 184 -6.75 18.97 14.18
N LYS A 185 -5.90 18.20 14.88
CA LYS A 185 -5.19 18.67 16.09
C LYS A 185 -4.37 19.95 15.79
N TRP A 186 -3.62 19.95 14.67
CA TRP A 186 -2.86 21.14 14.26
C TRP A 186 -3.77 22.33 13.93
N LYS A 187 -4.88 22.10 13.19
CA LYS A 187 -5.86 23.14 12.85
C LYS A 187 -6.51 23.74 14.08
N GLU A 188 -6.87 22.95 15.08
CA GLU A 188 -7.40 23.44 16.38
C GLU A 188 -6.39 24.34 17.09
N LYS A 189 -5.10 23.94 17.16
CA LYS A 189 -4.04 24.77 17.75
C LYS A 189 -3.84 26.13 17.04
N ASN A 190 -4.21 26.21 15.75
CA ASN A 190 -4.00 27.40 14.90
C ASN A 190 -5.31 28.11 14.53
N ASP A 191 -6.40 27.88 15.25
CA ASP A 191 -7.73 28.48 15.04
C ASP A 191 -8.24 28.35 13.59
N GLN A 192 -7.97 27.19 12.94
CA GLN A 192 -8.40 26.90 11.58
C GLN A 192 -9.60 25.95 11.54
N PRO A 193 -10.45 26.05 10.49
CA PRO A 193 -11.59 25.15 10.33
C PRO A 193 -11.13 23.69 10.18
N LEU A 194 -11.79 22.78 10.91
CA LEU A 194 -11.52 21.35 10.83
C LEU A 194 -12.00 20.78 9.50
N LEU A 195 -11.34 19.72 9.04
CA LEU A 195 -11.74 18.96 7.87
C LEU A 195 -12.51 17.70 8.27
N THR A 196 -13.42 17.28 7.40
CA THR A 196 -14.02 15.95 7.45
C THR A 196 -13.20 14.96 6.60
N THR A 197 -13.41 13.65 6.82
CA THR A 197 -12.79 12.59 6.01
C THR A 197 -13.10 12.76 4.52
N ASP A 198 -14.36 13.07 4.17
CA ASP A 198 -14.77 13.27 2.78
C ASP A 198 -14.07 14.48 2.15
N GLN A 199 -13.91 15.57 2.89
CA GLN A 199 -13.18 16.76 2.40
C GLN A 199 -11.71 16.45 2.14
N LEU A 200 -11.06 15.71 3.05
CA LEU A 200 -9.67 15.29 2.85
C LEU A 200 -9.55 14.31 1.68
N LEU A 201 -10.49 13.38 1.53
CA LEU A 201 -10.52 12.43 0.41
C LEU A 201 -10.64 13.14 -0.96
N VAL A 202 -11.52 14.14 -1.07
CA VAL A 202 -11.66 14.96 -2.29
C VAL A 202 -10.35 15.67 -2.61
N LYS A 203 -9.75 16.34 -1.62
CA LYS A 203 -8.46 17.02 -1.80
C LYS A 203 -7.34 16.06 -2.21
N LEU A 204 -7.32 14.86 -1.63
CA LEU A 204 -6.36 13.83 -2.01
C LEU A 204 -6.53 13.39 -3.47
N PHE A 205 -7.76 13.14 -3.92
CA PHE A 205 -8.01 12.69 -5.29
C PHE A 205 -7.67 13.77 -6.33
N ASP A 206 -7.96 15.03 -6.02
CA ASP A 206 -7.56 16.16 -6.86
C ASP A 206 -6.03 16.29 -6.90
N GLU A 207 -5.36 16.10 -5.77
CA GLU A 207 -3.90 16.16 -5.72
C GLU A 207 -3.24 14.95 -6.41
N VAL A 208 -3.81 13.74 -6.31
CA VAL A 208 -3.35 12.57 -7.10
C VAL A 208 -3.42 12.87 -8.60
N ALA A 209 -4.52 13.45 -9.06
CA ALA A 209 -4.69 13.84 -10.47
C ALA A 209 -3.67 14.91 -10.91
N TYR A 210 -3.23 15.78 -9.99
CA TYR A 210 -2.20 16.79 -10.24
C TYR A 210 -0.77 16.23 -10.21
N VAL A 211 -0.47 15.36 -9.25
CA VAL A 211 0.86 14.78 -9.02
C VAL A 211 1.23 13.77 -10.09
N TRP A 212 0.32 12.85 -10.39
CA TRP A 212 0.60 11.68 -11.23
C TRP A 212 1.21 12.00 -12.60
N PRO A 213 0.67 12.95 -13.40
CA PRO A 213 1.31 13.36 -14.66
C PRO A 213 2.70 13.96 -14.46
N LYS A 214 2.92 14.68 -13.37
CA LYS A 214 4.21 15.35 -13.11
C LYS A 214 5.34 14.39 -12.78
N VAL A 215 5.02 13.25 -12.19
CA VAL A 215 6.00 12.20 -11.91
C VAL A 215 6.09 11.15 -13.02
N GLY A 216 5.67 11.48 -14.25
CA GLY A 216 5.87 10.65 -15.45
C GLY A 216 4.89 9.50 -15.60
N TYR A 217 3.68 9.57 -15.04
CA TYR A 217 2.64 8.55 -15.16
C TYR A 217 3.08 7.12 -14.79
N PRO A 218 3.74 6.88 -13.66
CA PRO A 218 4.07 5.51 -13.27
C PRO A 218 2.82 4.63 -13.29
N CYS A 219 2.98 3.35 -13.64
CA CYS A 219 1.88 2.38 -13.53
C CYS A 219 1.35 2.35 -12.10
N LEU A 220 0.03 2.49 -11.91
CA LEU A 220 -0.58 2.51 -10.58
C LEU A 220 -0.70 1.10 -10.01
N VAL A 221 0.42 0.47 -9.80
CA VAL A 221 0.66 -0.84 -9.19
C VAL A 221 1.59 -0.66 -7.99
N THR A 222 1.52 -1.56 -7.01
CA THR A 222 2.45 -1.56 -5.86
C THR A 222 3.90 -1.74 -6.35
N PRO A 223 4.87 -0.93 -5.89
CA PRO A 223 4.74 0.12 -4.88
C PRO A 223 4.35 1.51 -5.43
N PHE A 224 4.36 1.73 -6.74
CA PHE A 224 4.23 3.06 -7.36
C PHE A 224 2.90 3.75 -7.07
N SER A 225 1.80 3.00 -6.99
CA SER A 225 0.50 3.55 -6.58
C SER A 225 0.54 4.13 -5.16
N GLN A 226 1.30 3.50 -4.26
CA GLN A 226 1.51 4.00 -2.90
C GLN A 226 2.38 5.27 -2.92
N TYR A 227 3.42 5.31 -3.76
CA TYR A 227 4.28 6.49 -3.89
C TYR A 227 3.50 7.72 -4.38
N VAL A 228 2.69 7.57 -5.43
CA VAL A 228 1.86 8.66 -5.95
C VAL A 228 0.82 9.11 -4.91
N LYS A 229 0.13 8.17 -4.25
CA LYS A 229 -0.82 8.47 -3.19
C LYS A 229 -0.15 9.18 -2.00
N ASN A 230 1.00 8.66 -1.54
CA ASN A 230 1.70 9.23 -0.38
C ASN A 230 2.23 10.63 -0.68
N LEU A 231 2.80 10.85 -1.87
CA LEU A 231 3.25 12.17 -2.29
C LEU A 231 2.08 13.18 -2.36
N ALA A 232 0.94 12.74 -2.92
CA ALA A 232 -0.25 13.56 -2.98
C ALA A 232 -0.80 13.88 -1.58
N LEU A 233 -0.89 12.89 -0.68
CA LEU A 233 -1.36 13.10 0.68
C LEU A 233 -0.42 14.03 1.46
N MET A 234 0.89 13.83 1.32
CA MET A 234 1.87 14.72 1.95
C MET A 234 1.74 16.15 1.46
N ASN A 235 1.58 16.37 0.15
CA ASN A 235 1.32 17.71 -0.39
C ASN A 235 0.07 18.35 0.21
N VAL A 236 -1.05 17.61 0.29
CA VAL A 236 -2.30 18.10 0.90
C VAL A 236 -2.06 18.49 2.35
N MET A 237 -1.40 17.63 3.14
CA MET A 237 -1.10 17.90 4.55
C MET A 237 -0.25 19.16 4.72
N GLN A 238 0.79 19.34 3.90
CA GLN A 238 1.66 20.51 3.95
C GLN A 238 0.94 21.78 3.49
N MET A 239 0.17 21.74 2.42
CA MET A 239 -0.62 22.88 1.93
C MET A 239 -1.68 23.33 2.94
N GLU A 240 -2.35 22.40 3.65
CA GLU A 240 -3.29 22.71 4.72
C GLU A 240 -2.62 23.43 5.91
N LYS A 241 -1.31 23.27 6.08
CA LYS A 241 -0.48 23.97 7.07
C LYS A 241 0.17 25.25 6.53
N GLY A 242 -0.20 25.70 5.32
CA GLY A 242 0.34 26.90 4.69
C GLY A 242 1.75 26.74 4.12
N LYS A 243 2.27 25.51 4.03
CA LYS A 243 3.56 25.23 3.40
C LYS A 243 3.39 25.01 1.89
N GLU A 244 4.50 25.07 1.16
CA GLU A 244 4.49 24.85 -0.28
C GLU A 244 4.34 23.36 -0.63
N ARG A 245 3.77 23.10 -1.81
CA ARG A 245 3.75 21.77 -2.44
C ARG A 245 5.20 21.30 -2.65
N TRP A 246 5.45 20.02 -2.54
CA TRP A 246 6.77 19.39 -2.69
C TRP A 246 7.78 19.68 -1.56
N SER A 247 7.38 20.33 -0.48
CA SER A 247 8.26 20.58 0.68
C SER A 247 8.77 19.29 1.34
N MET A 248 8.10 18.15 1.09
CA MET A 248 8.51 16.83 1.56
C MET A 248 8.32 15.79 0.46
N ILE A 249 9.41 15.21 -0.01
CA ILE A 249 9.42 14.10 -0.98
C ILE A 249 10.30 12.99 -0.40
N ALA A 250 9.70 11.84 -0.15
CA ALA A 250 10.43 10.70 0.41
C ALA A 250 11.43 10.12 -0.59
N GLU A 251 12.46 9.46 -0.08
CA GLU A 251 13.59 8.98 -0.88
C GLU A 251 13.20 7.95 -1.94
N ASN A 252 12.34 7.00 -1.57
CA ASN A 252 11.83 6.00 -2.52
C ASN A 252 10.97 6.61 -3.64
N ILE A 253 10.34 7.77 -3.39
CA ILE A 253 9.64 8.54 -4.43
C ILE A 253 10.64 9.22 -5.34
N TRP A 254 11.72 9.78 -4.79
CA TRP A 254 12.84 10.28 -5.58
C TRP A 254 13.47 9.17 -6.43
N ASP A 255 13.70 8.00 -5.89
CA ASP A 255 14.26 6.85 -6.63
C ASP A 255 13.38 6.46 -7.83
N MET A 256 12.05 6.49 -7.66
CA MET A 256 11.11 6.31 -8.77
C MET A 256 11.24 7.42 -9.82
N ILE A 257 11.23 8.69 -9.41
CA ILE A 257 11.33 9.85 -10.31
C ILE A 257 12.65 9.84 -11.08
N LEU A 258 13.74 9.49 -10.43
CA LEU A 258 15.09 9.42 -11.00
C LEU A 258 15.31 8.20 -11.92
N GLY A 259 14.33 7.30 -12.02
CA GLY A 259 14.38 6.14 -12.91
C GLY A 259 15.16 4.95 -12.34
N LYS A 260 15.48 4.93 -11.05
CA LYS A 260 16.19 3.79 -10.42
C LYS A 260 15.37 2.50 -10.38
N SER A 261 14.04 2.62 -10.50
CA SER A 261 13.12 1.47 -10.60
C SER A 261 12.70 1.17 -12.04
N GLY A 262 13.36 1.74 -13.02
CA GLY A 262 13.07 1.62 -14.45
C GLY A 262 12.52 2.89 -15.08
N LYS A 263 12.41 2.85 -16.41
CA LYS A 263 11.93 3.98 -17.22
C LYS A 263 10.44 4.23 -16.96
N LEU A 264 10.10 5.48 -16.66
CA LEU A 264 8.72 5.91 -16.51
C LEU A 264 7.99 5.95 -17.87
N PRO A 265 6.68 5.66 -17.91
CA PRO A 265 5.89 5.66 -19.17
C PRO A 265 5.81 7.02 -19.84
N GLY A 266 5.72 8.09 -19.06
CA GLY A 266 5.66 9.47 -19.54
C GLY A 266 6.84 10.32 -19.11
N PRO A 267 6.96 11.56 -19.64
CA PRO A 267 8.01 12.48 -19.22
C PRO A 267 7.81 12.97 -17.78
N VAL A 268 8.90 13.10 -17.06
CA VAL A 268 8.92 13.77 -15.76
C VAL A 268 8.82 15.29 -15.97
N ASP A 269 8.04 15.97 -15.11
CA ASP A 269 7.90 17.43 -15.18
C ASP A 269 9.27 18.11 -14.98
N PRO A 270 9.62 19.14 -15.76
CA PRO A 270 10.87 19.88 -15.63
C PRO A 270 11.16 20.38 -14.21
N LEU A 271 10.14 20.66 -13.42
CA LEU A 271 10.29 21.05 -12.01
C LEU A 271 11.12 20.02 -11.23
N PHE A 272 10.82 18.73 -11.38
CA PHE A 272 11.58 17.67 -10.68
C PHE A 272 13.01 17.54 -11.19
N VAL A 273 13.25 17.86 -12.47
CA VAL A 273 14.61 17.90 -13.03
C VAL A 273 15.42 19.02 -12.39
N GLU A 274 14.83 20.20 -12.20
CA GLU A 274 15.47 21.34 -11.54
C GLU A 274 15.70 21.07 -10.05
N MET A 275 14.72 20.51 -9.35
CA MET A 275 14.83 20.13 -7.95
C MET A 275 15.92 19.07 -7.74
N ALA A 276 15.95 18.02 -8.56
CA ALA A 276 16.98 16.99 -8.51
C ALA A 276 18.37 17.58 -8.68
N LYS A 277 18.54 18.48 -9.65
CA LYS A 277 19.81 19.17 -9.89
C LYS A 277 20.23 20.04 -8.71
N ALA A 278 19.28 20.76 -8.10
CA ALA A 278 19.55 21.60 -6.92
C ALA A 278 19.96 20.77 -5.70
N GLU A 279 19.45 19.54 -5.57
CA GLU A 279 19.81 18.59 -4.50
C GLU A 279 21.00 17.69 -4.83
N GLY A 280 21.66 17.88 -5.99
CA GLY A 280 22.78 17.04 -6.43
C GLY A 280 22.38 15.60 -6.77
N ARG A 281 21.10 15.37 -7.14
CA ARG A 281 20.60 14.06 -7.53
C ARG A 281 20.77 13.86 -9.03
N GLU A 282 21.07 12.63 -9.43
CA GLU A 282 21.29 12.26 -10.82
C GLU A 282 20.20 11.32 -11.32
N PHE A 283 19.70 11.58 -12.53
CA PHE A 283 18.82 10.67 -13.25
C PHE A 283 19.60 9.46 -13.75
N MET A 284 19.00 8.30 -13.59
CA MET A 284 19.59 7.06 -14.07
C MET A 284 19.58 7.02 -15.60
N THR A 285 20.73 6.72 -16.18
CA THR A 285 20.95 6.62 -17.62
C THR A 285 21.31 5.22 -18.09
N THR A 286 21.62 4.33 -17.14
CA THR A 286 21.98 2.92 -17.37
C THR A 286 20.78 2.01 -17.10
N ASP A 287 20.96 0.70 -17.36
CA ASP A 287 19.93 -0.29 -17.01
C ASP A 287 19.80 -0.38 -15.48
N PRO A 288 18.59 -0.19 -14.91
CA PRO A 288 18.36 -0.31 -13.48
C PRO A 288 18.81 -1.65 -12.89
N GLN A 289 18.79 -2.72 -13.68
CA GLN A 289 19.24 -4.05 -13.25
C GLN A 289 20.74 -4.08 -12.83
N GLU A 290 21.56 -3.17 -13.38
CA GLU A 290 22.97 -3.05 -13.00
C GLU A 290 23.17 -2.67 -11.52
N ASN A 291 22.15 -2.09 -10.88
CA ASN A 291 22.21 -1.76 -9.45
C ASN A 291 21.88 -2.96 -8.53
N TYR A 292 21.40 -4.05 -9.10
CA TYR A 292 20.98 -5.23 -8.35
C TYR A 292 21.92 -6.39 -8.70
N PRO A 293 22.97 -6.63 -7.89
CA PRO A 293 23.87 -7.75 -8.12
C PRO A 293 23.13 -9.09 -7.98
N ASP A 294 23.58 -10.09 -8.72
CA ASP A 294 23.11 -11.47 -8.52
C ASP A 294 23.62 -11.99 -7.18
N GLU A 295 22.73 -12.11 -6.21
CA GLU A 295 23.04 -12.60 -4.87
C GLU A 295 22.59 -14.07 -4.64
N LEU A 296 22.07 -14.77 -5.65
CA LEU A 296 21.50 -16.08 -5.47
C LEU A 296 22.47 -17.08 -4.83
N GLU A 297 23.75 -17.07 -5.25
CA GLU A 297 24.76 -17.93 -4.68
C GLU A 297 25.11 -17.55 -3.22
N THR A 298 25.00 -16.29 -2.86
CA THR A 298 25.13 -15.84 -1.47
C THR A 298 24.05 -16.46 -0.58
N TYR A 299 22.81 -16.46 -1.03
CA TYR A 299 21.69 -17.10 -0.30
C TYR A 299 21.86 -18.62 -0.26
N ARG A 300 22.30 -19.28 -1.34
CA ARG A 300 22.61 -20.70 -1.37
C ARG A 300 23.64 -21.09 -0.31
N LEU A 301 24.72 -20.33 -0.21
CA LEU A 301 25.77 -20.54 0.79
C LEU A 301 25.24 -20.34 2.23
N ARG A 302 24.41 -19.31 2.48
CA ARG A 302 23.78 -19.10 3.78
C ARG A 302 22.86 -20.26 4.16
N MET A 303 22.03 -20.75 3.25
CA MET A 303 21.16 -21.92 3.50
C MET A 303 21.99 -23.15 3.85
N THR A 304 23.07 -23.42 3.12
CA THR A 304 23.97 -24.53 3.39
C THR A 304 24.59 -24.42 4.80
N GLN A 305 25.03 -23.22 5.19
CA GLN A 305 25.59 -22.96 6.53
C GLN A 305 24.57 -23.18 7.66
N GLN A 306 23.30 -22.87 7.39
CA GLN A 306 22.18 -23.07 8.32
C GLN A 306 21.62 -24.50 8.30
N GLY A 307 22.08 -25.37 7.39
CA GLY A 307 21.54 -26.72 7.21
C GLY A 307 20.12 -26.72 6.65
N TRP A 308 19.73 -25.67 5.92
CA TRP A 308 18.40 -25.59 5.28
C TRP A 308 18.44 -26.25 3.90
N GLU A 309 17.36 -26.95 3.57
CA GLU A 309 17.19 -27.58 2.25
C GLU A 309 16.84 -26.52 1.20
N LEU A 310 17.32 -26.74 -0.03
CA LEU A 310 17.07 -25.81 -1.15
C LEU A 310 15.69 -25.98 -1.79
N GLY A 311 14.98 -27.07 -1.47
CA GLY A 311 13.77 -27.51 -2.14
C GLY A 311 14.04 -28.32 -3.42
N GLU A 312 13.01 -28.96 -3.98
CA GLU A 312 13.16 -29.88 -5.11
C GLU A 312 13.68 -29.17 -6.37
N ASP A 313 13.11 -28.01 -6.71
CA ASP A 313 13.52 -27.16 -7.84
C ASP A 313 14.17 -25.84 -7.39
N ASN A 314 14.86 -25.85 -6.26
CA ASN A 314 15.39 -24.67 -5.57
C ASN A 314 14.29 -23.67 -5.12
N GLU A 315 13.05 -24.09 -4.94
CA GLU A 315 11.96 -23.20 -4.52
C GLU A 315 12.20 -22.54 -3.18
N GLU A 316 12.79 -23.24 -2.21
CA GLU A 316 13.14 -22.69 -0.91
C GLU A 316 14.28 -21.64 -1.02
N LEU A 317 15.22 -21.87 -1.96
CA LEU A 317 16.28 -20.91 -2.23
C LEU A 317 15.71 -19.61 -2.83
N PHE A 318 14.80 -19.72 -3.79
CA PHE A 318 14.15 -18.55 -4.37
C PHE A 318 13.30 -17.80 -3.34
N GLU A 319 12.56 -18.54 -2.49
CA GLU A 319 11.76 -17.95 -1.42
C GLU A 319 12.65 -17.17 -0.43
N TYR A 320 13.79 -17.75 -0.05
CA TYR A 320 14.74 -17.06 0.82
C TYR A 320 15.37 -15.82 0.16
N ALA A 321 15.75 -15.92 -1.11
CA ALA A 321 16.35 -14.79 -1.82
C ALA A 321 15.36 -13.62 -2.02
N MET A 322 14.08 -13.94 -2.25
CA MET A 322 13.01 -12.93 -2.44
C MET A 322 12.52 -12.32 -1.13
N HIS A 323 12.53 -13.07 -0.04
CA HIS A 323 11.97 -12.68 1.25
C HIS A 323 12.86 -13.04 2.45
N PRO A 324 14.11 -12.56 2.51
CA PRO A 324 15.09 -13.08 3.46
C PRO A 324 14.66 -12.96 4.94
N GLN A 325 14.15 -11.82 5.35
CA GLN A 325 13.74 -11.60 6.74
C GLN A 325 12.53 -12.46 7.14
N GLN A 326 11.54 -12.55 6.23
CA GLN A 326 10.34 -13.34 6.44
C GLN A 326 10.67 -14.83 6.49
N TYR A 327 11.57 -15.28 5.61
CA TYR A 327 12.03 -16.67 5.54
C TYR A 327 12.78 -17.06 6.84
N GLU A 328 13.72 -16.24 7.29
CA GLU A 328 14.43 -16.45 8.57
C GLU A 328 13.47 -16.49 9.76
N ALA A 329 12.52 -15.57 9.82
CA ALA A 329 11.48 -15.57 10.85
C ALA A 329 10.59 -16.81 10.81
N TYR A 330 10.30 -17.33 9.62
CA TYR A 330 9.58 -18.58 9.43
C TYR A 330 10.40 -19.79 9.90
N LYS A 331 11.64 -19.92 9.45
CA LYS A 331 12.52 -21.05 9.80
C LYS A 331 12.86 -21.09 11.29
N SER A 332 13.03 -19.94 11.93
CA SER A 332 13.24 -19.85 13.40
C SER A 332 11.98 -20.10 14.23
N GLY A 333 10.79 -20.15 13.60
CA GLY A 333 9.50 -20.23 14.30
C GLY A 333 9.00 -18.92 14.90
N ALA A 334 9.77 -17.83 14.78
CA ALA A 334 9.40 -16.51 15.30
C ALA A 334 8.13 -15.96 14.62
N ALA A 335 8.00 -16.16 13.30
CA ALA A 335 6.82 -15.74 12.53
C ALA A 335 5.55 -16.45 13.04
N LYS A 336 5.63 -17.76 13.30
CA LYS A 336 4.50 -18.54 13.83
C LYS A 336 4.09 -18.06 15.22
N ALA A 337 5.06 -17.87 16.11
CA ALA A 337 4.79 -17.40 17.48
C ALA A 337 4.18 -15.99 17.49
N ALA A 338 4.67 -15.08 16.64
CA ALA A 338 4.12 -13.74 16.48
C ALA A 338 2.68 -13.78 15.94
N PHE A 339 2.42 -14.59 14.92
CA PHE A 339 1.09 -14.79 14.35
C PHE A 339 0.08 -15.35 15.39
N GLU A 340 0.45 -16.41 16.12
CA GLU A 340 -0.41 -17.02 17.13
C GLU A 340 -0.76 -16.02 18.24
N LYS A 341 0.19 -15.19 18.66
CA LYS A 341 -0.01 -14.14 19.65
C LYS A 341 -0.98 -13.07 19.12
N ASP A 342 -0.71 -12.50 17.94
CA ASP A 342 -1.57 -11.46 17.33
C ASP A 342 -2.99 -11.98 17.07
N LEU A 343 -3.13 -13.22 16.58
CA LEU A 343 -4.44 -13.84 16.39
C LEU A 343 -5.22 -13.98 17.70
N ALA A 344 -4.54 -14.39 18.78
CA ALA A 344 -5.17 -14.48 20.10
C ALA A 344 -5.65 -13.11 20.61
N GLU A 345 -4.86 -12.06 20.40
CA GLU A 345 -5.22 -10.68 20.76
C GLU A 345 -6.43 -10.18 19.93
N ARG A 346 -6.46 -10.44 18.62
CA ARG A 346 -7.60 -10.08 17.74
C ARG A 346 -8.88 -10.82 18.14
N LYS A 347 -8.78 -12.12 18.45
CA LYS A 347 -9.91 -12.91 18.95
C LYS A 347 -10.46 -12.34 20.26
N ALA A 348 -9.58 -12.00 21.20
CA ALA A 348 -9.95 -11.38 22.45
C ALA A 348 -10.61 -10.00 22.26
N LYS A 349 -10.06 -9.14 21.41
CA LYS A 349 -10.66 -7.84 21.07
C LYS A 349 -12.05 -8.00 20.46
N LYS A 350 -12.23 -8.93 19.53
CA LYS A 350 -13.54 -9.19 18.92
C LYS A 350 -14.56 -9.72 19.92
N ALA A 351 -14.16 -10.63 20.80
CA ALA A 351 -15.00 -11.14 21.87
C ALA A 351 -15.40 -10.03 22.87
N ASN A 352 -14.46 -9.17 23.25
CA ASN A 352 -14.72 -8.04 24.15
C ASN A 352 -15.49 -6.91 23.44
N GLY A 353 -15.23 -6.65 22.15
CA GLY A 353 -15.95 -5.66 21.36
C GLY A 353 -17.42 -6.03 21.10
N SER A 354 -17.76 -7.30 21.12
CA SER A 354 -19.16 -7.76 21.13
C SER A 354 -19.84 -7.54 22.50
N ALA A 355 -19.03 -7.31 23.56
CA ALA A 355 -19.51 -7.01 24.92
C ALA A 355 -19.49 -5.51 25.26
N SER A 356 -18.78 -4.68 24.47
CA SER A 356 -18.72 -3.23 24.65
C SER A 356 -19.33 -2.49 23.45
N ALA A 357 -20.67 -2.56 23.31
CA ALA A 357 -21.35 -1.43 22.74
C ALA A 357 -21.08 -0.26 23.70
N GLU A 358 -20.26 0.74 23.29
CA GLU A 358 -20.15 1.97 24.05
C GLU A 358 -21.54 2.46 24.43
N PRO A 359 -21.78 2.85 25.69
CA PRO A 359 -23.07 3.36 26.09
C PRO A 359 -23.35 4.60 25.24
N LYS A 360 -24.20 4.46 24.22
CA LYS A 360 -24.63 5.59 23.42
C LYS A 360 -25.59 6.39 24.27
N GLN A 361 -25.19 7.58 24.63
CA GLN A 361 -26.08 8.54 25.24
C GLN A 361 -26.97 9.12 24.17
N LEU A 362 -28.26 8.83 24.21
CA LEU A 362 -29.27 9.37 23.31
C LEU A 362 -29.98 10.51 24.02
N THR A 363 -30.11 11.64 23.36
CA THR A 363 -31.03 12.70 23.79
C THR A 363 -32.32 12.56 23.01
N ILE A 364 -33.39 12.12 23.68
CA ILE A 364 -34.71 11.96 23.08
C ILE A 364 -35.59 13.13 23.53
N THR A 365 -36.17 13.88 22.60
CA THR A 365 -37.08 14.97 22.91
C THR A 365 -38.50 14.51 22.62
N VAL A 366 -39.33 14.51 23.65
CA VAL A 366 -40.77 14.16 23.58
C VAL A 366 -41.59 15.36 24.07
N ASN A 367 -42.48 15.88 23.23
CA ASN A 367 -43.32 17.03 23.55
C ASN A 367 -42.54 18.25 24.07
N GLY A 368 -41.35 18.53 23.51
CA GLY A 368 -40.50 19.66 23.91
C GLY A 368 -39.68 19.43 25.16
N GLN A 369 -39.75 18.26 25.78
CA GLN A 369 -38.93 17.89 26.95
C GLN A 369 -37.86 16.89 26.54
N SER A 370 -36.58 17.23 26.82
CA SER A 370 -35.43 16.42 26.44
C SER A 370 -35.04 15.45 27.54
N TYR A 371 -34.88 14.18 27.22
CA TYR A 371 -34.44 13.11 28.08
C TYR A 371 -33.10 12.59 27.59
N LYS A 372 -32.12 12.51 28.51
CA LYS A 372 -30.87 11.79 28.24
C LYS A 372 -31.06 10.32 28.61
N VAL A 373 -30.89 9.44 27.64
CA VAL A 373 -31.06 7.99 27.82
C VAL A 373 -29.71 7.33 27.58
N ASP A 374 -29.19 6.67 28.59
CA ASP A 374 -28.00 5.84 28.46
C ASP A 374 -28.42 4.44 28.02
N VAL A 375 -27.96 4.01 26.85
CA VAL A 375 -28.24 2.67 26.31
C VAL A 375 -27.02 1.80 26.55
N ALA A 376 -27.10 0.87 27.50
CA ALA A 376 -26.08 -0.14 27.76
C ALA A 376 -26.58 -1.51 27.30
N TYR A 377 -25.79 -2.20 26.49
CA TYR A 377 -25.99 -3.61 26.15
C TYR A 377 -25.04 -4.46 27.02
N GLY A 378 -25.57 -5.17 28.00
CA GLY A 378 -24.78 -6.08 28.83
C GLY A 378 -24.61 -5.63 30.29
N VAL A 379 -24.01 -6.48 31.12
CA VAL A 379 -23.84 -6.32 32.58
C VAL A 379 -22.94 -5.13 32.91
N GLN A 380 -23.35 -4.27 33.84
CA GLN A 380 -22.59 -3.11 34.31
C GLN A 380 -21.16 -3.50 34.77
N PRO A 381 -20.10 -2.84 34.26
CA PRO A 381 -18.77 -2.95 34.84
C PRO A 381 -18.57 -1.95 35.99
N ALA A 382 -17.93 -2.39 37.02
CA ALA A 382 -17.45 -1.55 38.10
C ALA A 382 -16.37 -0.58 37.59
N SER A 383 -16.43 0.67 37.99
CA SER A 383 -15.51 1.75 37.63
C SER A 383 -14.07 1.43 37.98
N PRO A 384 -13.10 1.53 37.09
CA PRO A 384 -11.69 1.56 37.46
C PRO A 384 -11.24 3.00 37.74
N GLN A 385 -10.61 3.20 38.87
CA GLN A 385 -9.85 4.39 39.18
C GLN A 385 -8.63 4.48 38.24
N SER A 386 -8.52 5.55 37.53
CA SER A 386 -7.33 5.91 36.74
C SER A 386 -6.22 6.41 37.66
N GLN A 387 -5.11 5.69 37.69
CA GLN A 387 -3.83 6.24 38.13
C GLN A 387 -3.05 6.69 36.91
N SER A 388 -2.90 7.99 36.78
CA SER A 388 -1.97 8.60 35.84
C SER A 388 -0.55 8.54 36.41
N THR A 389 0.33 7.79 35.76
CA THR A 389 1.77 7.91 35.99
C THR A 389 2.35 8.86 34.95
N SER A 390 2.68 10.05 35.37
CA SER A 390 3.49 11.00 34.61
C SER A 390 4.92 10.46 34.54
N SER A 391 5.41 10.19 33.32
CA SER A 391 6.82 9.98 33.07
C SER A 391 7.51 11.34 33.10
N ALA A 392 8.53 11.47 33.96
CA ALA A 392 9.35 12.67 34.08
C ALA A 392 10.19 12.87 32.83
N ALA A 393 10.12 14.06 32.24
CA ALA A 393 10.99 14.51 31.17
C ALA A 393 12.46 14.57 31.65
N ALA A 394 13.36 14.07 30.81
CA ALA A 394 14.79 14.25 30.99
C ALA A 394 15.18 15.73 30.75
N PRO A 395 16.28 16.24 31.34
CA PRO A 395 16.63 17.66 31.28
C PRO A 395 16.98 18.06 29.85
N VAL A 396 16.32 19.10 29.36
CA VAL A 396 16.54 19.77 28.06
C VAL A 396 17.88 20.46 28.12
N GLY A 397 18.83 20.07 27.25
CA GLY A 397 20.08 20.80 27.01
C GLY A 397 19.82 22.10 26.23
N GLU A 398 20.61 23.16 26.48
CA GLU A 398 20.58 24.38 25.67
C GLU A 398 20.97 24.04 24.22
N GLY A 399 20.07 24.17 23.24
CA GLY A 399 20.28 23.88 21.82
C GLY A 399 19.00 24.06 21.00
N ILE A 400 19.11 23.91 19.69
CA ILE A 400 17.99 23.96 18.76
C ILE A 400 17.31 22.58 18.77
N GLU A 401 16.02 22.58 19.04
CA GLU A 401 15.22 21.37 19.00
C GLU A 401 14.86 21.00 17.56
N VAL A 402 15.14 19.76 17.17
CA VAL A 402 14.67 19.16 15.92
C VAL A 402 13.36 18.47 16.20
N LEU A 403 12.29 18.97 15.62
CA LEU A 403 10.93 18.50 15.85
C LEU A 403 10.52 17.47 14.79
N ALA A 404 9.62 16.56 15.15
CA ALA A 404 8.99 15.64 14.22
C ALA A 404 8.05 16.41 13.28
N PRO A 405 8.27 16.41 11.95
CA PRO A 405 7.39 17.13 11.01
C PRO A 405 6.06 16.43 10.75
N LEU A 406 5.89 15.20 11.24
CA LEU A 406 4.71 14.35 11.07
C LEU A 406 4.72 13.20 12.09
N GLU A 407 3.53 12.67 12.37
CA GLU A 407 3.35 11.48 13.20
C GLU A 407 3.89 10.23 12.48
N GLY A 408 4.58 9.33 13.21
CA GLY A 408 5.12 8.08 12.66
C GLY A 408 5.97 7.33 13.65
N LYS A 409 6.81 6.42 13.16
CA LYS A 409 7.84 5.74 13.96
C LYS A 409 9.20 6.32 13.67
N ALA A 410 9.93 6.72 14.70
CA ALA A 410 11.25 7.31 14.57
C ALA A 410 12.35 6.23 14.54
N TYR A 411 13.32 6.39 13.65
CA TYR A 411 14.46 5.49 13.49
C TYR A 411 15.74 6.29 13.33
N LEU A 412 16.83 5.80 13.93
CA LEU A 412 18.17 6.39 13.76
C LEU A 412 18.82 6.03 12.43
N VAL A 413 18.44 4.90 11.84
CA VAL A 413 18.95 4.39 10.55
C VAL A 413 17.80 3.79 9.73
N GLN A 414 17.91 3.86 8.40
CA GLN A 414 16.97 3.22 7.49
C GLN A 414 17.36 1.77 7.18
N SER A 415 18.67 1.48 7.21
CA SER A 415 19.19 0.14 6.91
C SER A 415 20.33 -0.26 7.87
N SER A 416 20.60 -1.55 7.95
CA SER A 416 21.70 -2.09 8.78
C SER A 416 23.11 -1.68 8.31
N SER A 417 23.24 -1.10 7.12
CA SER A 417 24.50 -0.59 6.58
C SER A 417 24.83 0.83 7.03
N GLU A 418 23.85 1.55 7.59
CA GLU A 418 24.04 2.92 8.07
C GLU A 418 24.53 2.94 9.52
N THR A 419 25.36 3.93 9.84
CA THR A 419 25.83 4.15 11.21
C THR A 419 24.86 5.10 11.93
N PRO A 420 24.23 4.68 13.06
CA PRO A 420 23.31 5.54 13.78
C PRO A 420 24.05 6.73 14.42
N LYS A 421 23.45 7.91 14.31
CA LYS A 421 23.91 9.10 15.02
C LYS A 421 23.78 8.92 16.53
N LYS A 422 24.70 9.52 17.27
CA LYS A 422 24.79 9.45 18.74
C LYS A 422 24.93 10.84 19.33
N VAL A 423 24.60 10.96 20.61
CA VAL A 423 24.91 12.14 21.40
C VAL A 423 26.43 12.38 21.39
N GLY A 424 26.85 13.60 21.06
CA GLY A 424 28.24 13.99 20.87
C GLY A 424 28.73 14.01 19.41
N ASP A 425 27.93 13.49 18.45
CA ASP A 425 28.28 13.56 17.03
C ASP A 425 28.07 14.98 16.51
N HIS A 426 29.00 15.45 15.69
CA HIS A 426 28.87 16.69 14.93
C HIS A 426 28.08 16.43 13.65
N VAL A 427 27.17 17.33 13.29
CA VAL A 427 26.36 17.27 12.08
C VAL A 427 26.41 18.58 11.33
N GLU A 428 26.41 18.53 10.02
CA GLU A 428 26.36 19.68 9.12
C GLU A 428 24.91 20.08 8.80
N GLU A 429 24.68 21.34 8.43
CA GLU A 429 23.38 21.78 7.93
C GLU A 429 22.95 20.96 6.71
N GLY A 430 21.70 20.44 6.74
CA GLY A 430 21.16 19.57 5.69
C GLY A 430 21.54 18.11 5.82
N GLU A 431 22.42 17.73 6.75
CA GLU A 431 22.78 16.32 7.00
C GLU A 431 21.60 15.55 7.59
N VAL A 432 21.40 14.29 7.11
CA VAL A 432 20.35 13.40 7.64
C VAL A 432 20.76 12.90 9.02
N ILE A 433 19.90 13.14 10.00
CA ILE A 433 20.16 12.80 11.41
C ILE A 433 19.31 11.67 11.95
N CYS A 434 18.11 11.49 11.39
CA CYS A 434 17.21 10.36 11.70
C CYS A 434 16.15 10.24 10.61
N TYR A 435 15.25 9.27 10.80
CA TYR A 435 14.15 8.96 9.88
C TYR A 435 12.84 8.85 10.64
N ILE A 436 11.73 9.25 10.01
CA ILE A 436 10.38 8.92 10.46
C ILE A 436 9.72 8.03 9.41
N GLU A 437 9.35 6.82 9.80
CA GLU A 437 8.51 5.96 9.00
C GLU A 437 7.05 6.37 9.21
N ALA A 438 6.46 6.96 8.19
CA ALA A 438 5.04 7.26 8.12
C ALA A 438 4.45 6.66 6.85
N MET A 439 3.28 6.02 6.93
CA MET A 439 2.61 5.39 5.79
C MET A 439 3.51 4.36 5.06
N LYS A 440 4.35 3.62 5.79
CA LYS A 440 5.34 2.66 5.27
C LYS A 440 6.41 3.29 4.36
N VAL A 441 6.69 4.57 4.55
CA VAL A 441 7.70 5.33 3.83
C VAL A 441 8.61 6.03 4.82
N PHE A 442 9.93 5.90 4.63
CA PHE A 442 10.92 6.58 5.45
C PHE A 442 11.11 8.02 4.96
N ASN A 443 10.88 8.97 5.84
CA ASN A 443 11.11 10.39 5.62
C ASN A 443 12.40 10.80 6.34
N ARG A 444 13.33 11.38 5.59
CA ARG A 444 14.61 11.86 6.14
C ARG A 444 14.40 13.13 6.95
N ILE A 445 14.89 13.13 8.17
CA ILE A 445 14.97 14.31 9.01
C ILE A 445 16.39 14.85 8.94
N LYS A 446 16.51 16.11 8.53
CA LYS A 446 17.80 16.77 8.33
C LYS A 446 18.07 17.80 9.44
N ALA A 447 19.33 17.99 9.76
CA ALA A 447 19.75 19.06 10.65
C ALA A 447 19.46 20.42 9.99
N GLU A 448 18.76 21.30 10.67
CA GLU A 448 18.47 22.65 10.17
C GLU A 448 19.68 23.59 10.27
N LYS A 449 20.65 23.24 11.11
CA LYS A 449 21.92 23.96 11.28
C LYS A 449 23.02 22.97 11.66
N ALA A 450 24.26 23.33 11.33
CA ALA A 450 25.44 22.60 11.80
C ALA A 450 25.59 22.74 13.32
N GLY A 451 25.99 21.67 14.00
CA GLY A 451 26.19 21.65 15.45
C GLY A 451 26.46 20.25 15.99
N THR A 452 26.46 20.10 17.30
CA THR A 452 26.70 18.82 17.97
C THR A 452 25.38 18.31 18.57
N ILE A 453 25.05 17.03 18.37
CA ILE A 453 23.87 16.42 18.96
C ILE A 453 24.04 16.34 20.49
N THR A 454 23.20 17.02 21.24
CA THR A 454 23.24 17.06 22.71
C THR A 454 22.25 16.09 23.36
N SER A 455 21.15 15.81 22.68
CA SER A 455 20.19 14.81 23.15
C SER A 455 19.49 14.08 21.99
N ILE A 456 19.03 12.85 22.24
CA ILE A 456 18.16 12.05 21.36
C ILE A 456 16.99 11.61 22.24
N SER A 457 15.76 11.98 21.88
CA SER A 457 14.57 11.82 22.72
C SER A 457 13.74 10.57 22.39
N PHE A 458 14.20 9.73 21.47
CA PHE A 458 13.50 8.50 21.07
C PHE A 458 14.44 7.30 20.91
N SER A 459 13.91 6.10 20.93
CA SER A 459 14.58 4.86 20.51
C SER A 459 14.04 4.41 19.16
N SER A 460 14.87 3.74 18.33
CA SER A 460 14.45 3.27 17.01
C SER A 460 13.21 2.37 17.11
N GLY A 461 12.14 2.75 16.43
CA GLY A 461 10.84 2.09 16.42
C GLY A 461 9.80 2.73 17.35
N ASP A 462 10.18 3.74 18.15
CA ASP A 462 9.23 4.48 18.98
C ASP A 462 8.26 5.29 18.14
N SER A 463 7.01 5.36 18.58
CA SER A 463 6.00 6.23 17.98
C SER A 463 6.23 7.67 18.44
N VAL A 464 6.24 8.61 17.49
CA VAL A 464 6.34 10.04 17.73
C VAL A 464 5.13 10.73 17.12
N GLU A 465 4.63 11.75 17.83
CA GLU A 465 3.61 12.67 17.31
C GLU A 465 4.29 13.85 16.59
N GLU A 466 3.54 14.58 15.78
CA GLU A 466 4.02 15.81 15.17
C GLU A 466 4.37 16.83 16.26
N ASP A 467 5.45 17.58 16.04
CA ASP A 467 6.08 18.53 16.98
C ASP A 467 6.77 17.86 18.20
N ASP A 468 6.83 16.53 18.30
CA ASP A 468 7.67 15.90 19.31
C ASP A 468 9.16 16.22 19.07
N VAL A 469 9.88 16.49 20.16
CA VAL A 469 11.34 16.74 20.08
C VAL A 469 12.05 15.41 19.79
N LEU A 470 12.68 15.31 18.63
CA LEU A 470 13.46 14.15 18.22
C LEU A 470 14.89 14.21 18.76
N MET A 471 15.54 15.35 18.56
CA MET A 471 16.93 15.61 18.95
C MET A 471 17.12 17.07 19.32
N THR A 472 18.20 17.35 20.06
CA THR A 472 18.66 18.73 20.29
C THR A 472 20.07 18.87 19.75
N ILE A 473 20.36 19.97 19.03
CA ILE A 473 21.65 20.28 18.41
C ILE A 473 22.12 21.62 18.97
N ALA A 474 23.36 21.66 19.50
CA ALA A 474 23.99 22.85 20.05
C ALA A 474 25.32 23.19 19.34
#